data_ea8e4ba2f0f625f5425de931fb850817
#
_entry.id   ea8e4ba2f0f625f5425de931fb850817
#
_cell.length_a   1.000
_cell.length_b   1.000
_cell.length_c   1.000
_cell.angle_alpha   90.00
_cell.angle_beta   90.00
_cell.angle_gamma   90.00
#
_symmetry.space_group_name_H-M   'P 1'
#
loop_
_entity.id
_entity.type
_entity.pdbx_description
1 polymer ?
#
loop_
_entity_poly.entity_id
_entity_poly.type
_entity_poly.pdbx_seq_one_letter_code
_entity_poly.pdbx_strand_id
1 'polypeptide(L)'
;MDQNTKRTGLLNWLVLLGATIGMLLVSRYVSSAAATMGTILTGYGLLVALLSYFHIGLLEREQFEKMEMEELSKSRGSESLFATAGADTFPARRSREQFERFFIPGFTAVLFLLQLLGAYLPWQKLPEMQPIIPERATLAMSLLGLMGIILFLIGKYSSGLARLQKLKFLRPSSAYMLLSAYTNLAVIAAIAAVLEGVPKVDFIVARVLCVVSGLAAVETLLALVL
;
A
#
# COMPACT_ATOMS: atom_id res chain seq x y z
N MET A 1 17.14 6.26 13.28
CA MET A 1 15.92 5.53 12.84
C MET A 1 16.10 4.08 13.22
N ASP A 2 15.08 3.45 13.78
CA ASP A 2 15.21 2.06 14.24
C ASP A 2 15.25 1.12 13.00
N GLN A 3 16.17 0.15 13.01
CA GLN A 3 16.32 -0.87 11.97
C GLN A 3 14.99 -1.61 11.68
N ASN A 4 14.10 -1.62 12.67
CA ASN A 4 12.76 -2.17 12.58
C ASN A 4 11.85 -1.44 11.58
N THR A 5 12.05 -0.13 11.36
CA THR A 5 11.20 0.67 10.47
C THR A 5 11.40 0.29 9.01
N LYS A 6 12.65 0.11 8.57
CA LYS A 6 12.97 -0.31 7.20
C LYS A 6 12.48 -1.74 6.93
N ARG A 7 12.70 -2.64 7.91
CA ARG A 7 12.18 -4.01 7.84
C ARG A 7 10.64 -4.03 7.72
N THR A 8 9.95 -3.16 8.47
CA THR A 8 8.48 -3.05 8.39
C THR A 8 8.04 -2.52 7.03
N GLY A 9 8.72 -1.52 6.46
CA GLY A 9 8.42 -1.02 5.11
C GLY A 9 8.58 -2.11 4.04
N LEU A 10 9.66 -2.88 4.11
CA LEU A 10 9.91 -4.02 3.22
C LEU A 10 8.85 -5.12 3.42
N LEU A 11 8.52 -5.45 4.68
CA LEU A 11 7.51 -6.45 5.01
C LEU A 11 6.14 -6.06 4.45
N ASN A 12 5.74 -4.80 4.60
CA ASN A 12 4.47 -4.30 4.05
C ASN A 12 4.42 -4.48 2.53
N TRP A 13 5.50 -4.14 1.83
CA TRP A 13 5.59 -4.30 0.39
C TRP A 13 5.51 -5.78 -0.03
N LEU A 14 6.27 -6.67 0.62
CA LEU A 14 6.27 -8.11 0.31
C LEU A 14 4.90 -8.76 0.56
N VAL A 15 4.25 -8.40 1.67
CA VAL A 15 2.93 -8.94 2.01
C VAL A 15 1.86 -8.45 1.05
N LEU A 16 1.87 -7.16 0.66
CA LEU A 16 0.95 -6.65 -0.36
C LEU A 16 1.23 -7.22 -1.74
N LEU A 17 2.49 -7.51 -2.08
CA LEU A 17 2.83 -8.22 -3.32
C LEU A 17 2.21 -9.62 -3.32
N GLY A 18 2.41 -10.39 -2.26
CA GLY A 18 1.81 -11.71 -2.10
C GLY A 18 0.29 -11.67 -2.15
N ALA A 19 -0.32 -10.67 -1.48
CA ALA A 19 -1.77 -10.47 -1.48
C ALA A 19 -2.31 -10.12 -2.88
N THR A 20 -1.61 -9.27 -3.61
CA THR A 20 -2.01 -8.90 -4.98
C THR A 20 -1.95 -10.11 -5.92
N ILE A 21 -0.87 -10.91 -5.84
CA ILE A 21 -0.74 -12.15 -6.62
C ILE A 21 -1.84 -13.14 -6.23
N GLY A 22 -2.05 -13.37 -4.94
CA GLY A 22 -3.07 -14.29 -4.43
C GLY A 22 -4.49 -13.88 -4.86
N MET A 23 -4.81 -12.58 -4.75
CA MET A 23 -6.11 -12.06 -5.20
C MET A 23 -6.30 -12.19 -6.72
N LEU A 24 -5.22 -11.95 -7.51
CA LEU A 24 -5.22 -12.15 -8.96
C LEU A 24 -5.48 -13.62 -9.31
N LEU A 25 -4.82 -14.55 -8.63
CA LEU A 25 -5.04 -15.99 -8.82
C LEU A 25 -6.50 -16.36 -8.48
N VAL A 26 -7.02 -15.87 -7.36
CA VAL A 26 -8.43 -16.10 -6.98
C VAL A 26 -9.38 -15.54 -8.03
N SER A 27 -9.16 -14.30 -8.50
CA SER A 27 -10.04 -13.67 -9.49
C SER A 27 -10.10 -14.47 -10.79
N ARG A 28 -8.97 -15.05 -11.21
CA ARG A 28 -8.90 -15.90 -12.41
C ARG A 28 -9.44 -17.32 -12.18
N TYR A 29 -9.18 -17.88 -11.00
CA TYR A 29 -9.55 -19.25 -10.68
C TYR A 29 -11.05 -19.42 -10.44
N VAL A 30 -11.69 -18.43 -9.81
CA VAL A 30 -13.12 -18.47 -9.45
C VAL A 30 -13.99 -17.61 -10.37
N SER A 31 -13.39 -16.74 -11.20
CA SER A 31 -14.08 -15.76 -12.07
C SER A 31 -14.97 -14.76 -11.30
N SER A 32 -14.53 -14.33 -10.09
CA SER A 32 -15.26 -13.38 -9.25
C SER A 32 -15.00 -11.93 -9.67
N ALA A 33 -16.07 -11.17 -9.88
CA ALA A 33 -16.01 -9.73 -10.13
C ALA A 33 -15.46 -8.96 -8.90
N ALA A 34 -15.88 -9.33 -7.70
CA ALA A 34 -15.39 -8.75 -6.45
C ALA A 34 -13.89 -9.02 -6.26
N ALA A 35 -13.40 -10.25 -6.56
CA ALA A 35 -11.97 -10.57 -6.48
C ALA A 35 -11.15 -9.79 -7.53
N THR A 36 -11.70 -9.53 -8.71
CA THR A 36 -11.04 -8.69 -9.73
C THR A 36 -10.85 -7.27 -9.20
N MET A 37 -11.86 -6.68 -8.59
CA MET A 37 -11.76 -5.36 -7.97
C MET A 37 -10.84 -5.35 -6.77
N GLY A 38 -10.85 -6.41 -5.96
CA GLY A 38 -9.90 -6.62 -4.87
C GLY A 38 -8.45 -6.65 -5.35
N THR A 39 -8.16 -7.28 -6.51
CA THR A 39 -6.82 -7.27 -7.12
C THR A 39 -6.36 -5.86 -7.47
N ILE A 40 -7.23 -5.05 -8.05
CA ILE A 40 -6.93 -3.66 -8.40
C ILE A 40 -6.62 -2.86 -7.14
N LEU A 41 -7.45 -2.96 -6.10
CA LEU A 41 -7.28 -2.24 -4.85
C LEU A 41 -5.98 -2.63 -4.11
N THR A 42 -5.69 -3.94 -4.00
CA THR A 42 -4.43 -4.40 -3.39
C THR A 42 -3.20 -4.02 -4.20
N GLY A 43 -3.31 -3.99 -5.54
CA GLY A 43 -2.25 -3.52 -6.44
C GLY A 43 -1.88 -2.05 -6.21
N TYR A 44 -2.86 -1.19 -5.96
CA TYR A 44 -2.57 0.20 -5.58
C TYR A 44 -1.90 0.29 -4.21
N GLY A 45 -2.36 -0.50 -3.24
CA GLY A 45 -1.70 -0.62 -1.93
C GLY A 45 -0.23 -1.02 -2.06
N LEU A 46 0.08 -1.94 -2.98
CA LEU A 46 1.45 -2.36 -3.30
C LEU A 46 2.30 -1.18 -3.80
N LEU A 47 1.78 -0.34 -4.69
CA LEU A 47 2.49 0.84 -5.19
C LEU A 47 2.73 1.88 -4.09
N VAL A 48 1.76 2.11 -3.21
CA VAL A 48 1.91 2.99 -2.04
C VAL A 48 2.93 2.44 -1.05
N ALA A 49 2.96 1.13 -0.82
CA ALA A 49 3.95 0.49 0.05
C ALA A 49 5.37 0.59 -0.54
N LEU A 50 5.51 0.46 -1.85
CA LEU A 50 6.78 0.64 -2.55
C LEU A 50 7.31 2.08 -2.38
N LEU A 51 6.43 3.09 -2.56
CA LEU A 51 6.77 4.49 -2.33
C LEU A 51 7.23 4.72 -0.88
N SER A 52 6.50 4.16 0.09
CA SER A 52 6.83 4.24 1.51
C SER A 52 8.21 3.63 1.81
N TYR A 53 8.51 2.48 1.21
CA TYR A 53 9.81 1.81 1.37
C TYR A 53 10.98 2.66 0.85
N PHE A 54 10.84 3.24 -0.36
CA PHE A 54 11.86 4.14 -0.91
C PHE A 54 12.07 5.38 -0.04
N HIS A 55 11.00 6.02 0.42
CA HIS A 55 11.10 7.19 1.28
C HIS A 55 11.82 6.87 2.61
N ILE A 56 11.51 5.73 3.24
CA ILE A 56 12.20 5.26 4.44
C ILE A 56 13.69 5.06 4.17
N GLY A 57 14.05 4.52 3.01
CA GLY A 57 15.44 4.35 2.61
C GLY A 57 16.22 5.67 2.47
N LEU A 58 15.57 6.73 1.97
CA LEU A 58 16.17 8.06 1.87
C LEU A 58 16.37 8.70 3.26
N LEU A 59 15.40 8.55 4.17
CA LEU A 59 15.52 9.02 5.55
C LEU A 59 16.67 8.33 6.30
N GLU A 60 16.86 7.03 6.10
CA GLU A 60 17.93 6.27 6.69
C GLU A 60 19.31 6.78 6.23
N ARG A 61 19.47 6.99 4.92
CA ARG A 61 20.74 7.54 4.37
C ARG A 61 21.06 8.91 4.94
N GLU A 62 20.08 9.81 5.04
CA GLU A 62 20.30 11.13 5.66
C GLU A 62 20.76 11.03 7.12
N GLN A 63 20.22 10.07 7.88
CA GLN A 63 20.66 9.87 9.27
C GLN A 63 22.08 9.32 9.37
N PHE A 64 22.47 8.41 8.47
CA PHE A 64 23.85 7.92 8.42
C PHE A 64 24.84 9.04 8.09
N GLU A 65 24.56 9.86 7.08
CA GLU A 65 25.41 11.02 6.75
C GLU A 65 25.57 11.98 7.93
N LYS A 66 24.48 12.24 8.68
CA LYS A 66 24.54 13.10 9.87
C LYS A 66 25.43 12.49 10.96
N MET A 67 25.29 11.20 11.25
CA MET A 67 26.12 10.52 12.27
C MET A 67 27.59 10.50 11.87
N GLU A 68 27.90 10.22 10.61
CA GLU A 68 29.29 10.22 10.11
C GLU A 68 29.94 11.61 10.22
N MET A 69 29.18 12.66 9.89
CA MET A 69 29.67 14.04 10.05
C MET A 69 29.86 14.43 11.53
N GLU A 70 28.97 14.00 12.42
CA GLU A 70 29.13 14.23 13.86
C GLU A 70 30.39 13.52 14.43
N GLU A 71 30.66 12.29 13.98
CA GLU A 71 31.88 11.57 14.37
C GLU A 71 33.16 12.27 13.86
N LEU A 72 33.16 12.70 12.59
CA LEU A 72 34.27 13.42 11.99
C LEU A 72 34.51 14.77 12.68
N SER A 73 33.45 15.47 13.09
CA SER A 73 33.59 16.73 13.83
C SER A 73 34.23 16.53 15.24
N LYS A 74 33.79 15.48 15.95
CA LYS A 74 34.37 15.13 17.26
C LYS A 74 35.85 14.74 17.15
N SER A 75 36.22 14.03 16.07
CA SER A 75 37.61 13.58 15.87
C SER A 75 38.55 14.72 15.49
N ARG A 76 38.07 15.79 14.84
CA ARG A 76 38.91 16.92 14.37
C ARG A 76 38.97 18.12 15.31
N GLY A 77 38.24 18.12 16.44
CA GLY A 77 38.31 19.21 17.44
C GLY A 77 37.88 20.58 16.96
N SER A 78 37.11 20.67 15.85
CA SER A 78 36.82 21.90 15.14
C SER A 78 35.31 22.19 15.11
N GLU A 79 34.85 23.00 16.08
CA GLU A 79 33.50 23.60 16.03
C GLU A 79 33.29 24.51 14.81
N SER A 80 34.38 24.96 14.15
CA SER A 80 34.33 25.89 13.03
C SER A 80 33.82 25.29 11.68
N LEU A 81 33.92 23.97 11.51
CA LEU A 81 33.47 23.28 10.29
C LEU A 81 31.96 23.18 10.20
N PHE A 82 31.23 23.15 11.32
CA PHE A 82 29.76 23.13 11.32
C PHE A 82 29.14 24.49 10.94
N ALA A 83 29.81 25.58 11.25
CA ALA A 83 29.32 26.92 10.92
C ALA A 83 29.43 27.25 9.42
N THR A 84 30.34 26.56 8.69
CA THR A 84 30.60 26.82 7.26
C THR A 84 29.97 25.79 6.33
N ALA A 85 29.74 24.58 6.77
CA ALA A 85 28.96 23.59 6.04
C ALA A 85 27.47 23.88 6.27
N GLY A 86 26.93 24.83 5.52
CA GLY A 86 25.50 25.15 5.57
C GLY A 86 24.65 23.86 5.42
N ALA A 87 23.50 23.85 6.05
CA ALA A 87 22.56 22.73 6.07
C ALA A 87 22.21 22.15 4.67
N ASP A 88 22.63 22.84 3.60
CA ASP A 88 22.38 22.50 2.19
C ASP A 88 23.43 21.54 1.58
N THR A 89 24.47 21.15 2.30
CA THR A 89 25.58 20.35 1.75
C THR A 89 25.38 18.83 1.84
N PHE A 90 24.29 18.35 2.47
CA PHE A 90 24.03 16.91 2.58
C PHE A 90 23.36 16.36 1.31
N PRO A 91 24.04 15.54 0.49
CA PRO A 91 23.48 15.01 -0.75
C PRO A 91 22.22 14.15 -0.51
N ALA A 92 22.16 13.39 0.58
CA ALA A 92 20.97 12.59 0.91
C ALA A 92 19.77 13.46 1.30
N ARG A 93 19.98 14.56 2.02
CA ARG A 93 18.93 15.53 2.34
C ARG A 93 18.37 16.18 1.05
N ARG A 94 19.24 16.62 0.15
CA ARG A 94 18.85 17.20 -1.14
C ARG A 94 18.05 16.18 -1.98
N SER A 95 18.49 14.93 -2.01
CA SER A 95 17.79 13.85 -2.72
C SER A 95 16.41 13.59 -2.11
N ARG A 96 16.28 13.61 -0.76
CA ARG A 96 14.99 13.50 -0.09
C ARG A 96 14.06 14.65 -0.40
N GLU A 97 14.54 15.89 -0.30
CA GLU A 97 13.75 17.10 -0.58
C GLU A 97 13.26 17.14 -2.04
N GLN A 98 14.10 16.73 -3.00
CA GLN A 98 13.69 16.59 -4.40
C GLN A 98 12.64 15.48 -4.59
N PHE A 99 12.82 14.33 -3.90
CA PHE A 99 11.85 13.24 -3.92
C PHE A 99 10.50 13.68 -3.35
N GLU A 100 10.50 14.34 -2.19
CA GLU A 100 9.27 14.83 -1.56
C GLU A 100 8.59 15.93 -2.40
N ARG A 101 9.35 16.85 -2.99
CA ARG A 101 8.82 18.02 -3.70
C ARG A 101 8.30 17.71 -5.10
N PHE A 102 8.99 16.84 -5.84
CA PHE A 102 8.67 16.59 -7.25
C PHE A 102 8.14 15.19 -7.51
N PHE A 103 8.79 14.16 -6.95
CA PHE A 103 8.44 12.79 -7.25
C PHE A 103 7.12 12.38 -6.59
N ILE A 104 6.93 12.70 -5.30
CA ILE A 104 5.74 12.28 -4.57
C ILE A 104 4.46 12.88 -5.17
N PRO A 105 4.33 14.21 -5.40
CA PRO A 105 3.12 14.75 -5.99
C PRO A 105 2.85 14.20 -7.39
N GLY A 106 3.87 14.10 -8.25
CA GLY A 106 3.74 13.53 -9.58
C GLY A 106 3.30 12.06 -9.57
N PHE A 107 3.96 11.24 -8.76
CA PHE A 107 3.59 9.84 -8.60
C PHE A 107 2.18 9.67 -8.02
N THR A 108 1.82 10.47 -7.01
CA THR A 108 0.49 10.42 -6.38
C THR A 108 -0.60 10.84 -7.37
N ALA A 109 -0.35 11.85 -8.21
CA ALA A 109 -1.29 12.25 -9.25
C ALA A 109 -1.50 11.14 -10.30
N VAL A 110 -0.42 10.50 -10.76
CA VAL A 110 -0.50 9.36 -11.68
C VAL A 110 -1.23 8.18 -11.02
N LEU A 111 -0.89 7.87 -9.77
CA LEU A 111 -1.56 6.80 -9.01
C LEU A 111 -3.05 7.07 -8.86
N PHE A 112 -3.44 8.32 -8.54
CA PHE A 112 -4.82 8.75 -8.43
C PHE A 112 -5.59 8.52 -9.74
N LEU A 113 -5.03 8.97 -10.88
CA LEU A 113 -5.64 8.76 -12.18
C LEU A 113 -5.77 7.27 -12.54
N LEU A 114 -4.71 6.48 -12.32
CA LEU A 114 -4.75 5.03 -12.55
C LEU A 114 -5.81 4.36 -11.69
N GLN A 115 -5.96 4.78 -10.43
CA GLN A 115 -6.93 4.21 -9.51
C GLN A 115 -8.37 4.56 -9.92
N LEU A 116 -8.63 5.78 -10.39
CA LEU A 116 -9.92 6.16 -10.94
C LEU A 116 -10.23 5.38 -12.22
N LEU A 117 -9.29 5.23 -13.13
CA LEU A 117 -9.45 4.42 -14.34
C LEU A 117 -9.66 2.94 -14.00
N GLY A 118 -8.89 2.41 -13.05
CA GLY A 118 -9.02 1.03 -12.57
C GLY A 118 -10.34 0.75 -11.85
N ALA A 119 -11.02 1.76 -11.31
CA ALA A 119 -12.37 1.65 -10.77
C ALA A 119 -13.43 1.77 -11.87
N TYR A 120 -13.24 2.70 -12.80
CA TYR A 120 -14.21 3.02 -13.85
C TYR A 120 -14.33 1.92 -14.94
N LEU A 121 -13.20 1.42 -15.45
CA LEU A 121 -13.20 0.43 -16.53
C LEU A 121 -13.89 -0.89 -16.13
N PRO A 122 -13.59 -1.51 -14.96
CA PRO A 122 -14.34 -2.69 -14.54
C PRO A 122 -15.79 -2.41 -14.25
N TRP A 123 -16.15 -1.21 -13.74
CA TRP A 123 -17.54 -0.81 -13.53
C TRP A 123 -18.39 -0.98 -14.79
N GLN A 124 -17.86 -0.60 -15.96
CA GLN A 124 -18.55 -0.76 -17.24
C GLN A 124 -18.65 -2.22 -17.70
N LYS A 125 -17.63 -3.05 -17.38
CA LYS A 125 -17.54 -4.45 -17.81
C LYS A 125 -18.15 -5.46 -16.86
N LEU A 126 -18.56 -5.05 -15.65
CA LEU A 126 -19.16 -5.95 -14.66
C LEU A 126 -20.32 -6.80 -15.20
N PRO A 127 -21.24 -6.28 -16.04
CA PRO A 127 -22.35 -7.06 -16.59
C PRO A 127 -21.92 -8.21 -17.52
N GLU A 128 -20.71 -8.13 -18.09
CA GLU A 128 -20.17 -9.09 -19.06
C GLU A 128 -19.35 -10.21 -18.40
N MET A 129 -19.12 -10.12 -17.09
CA MET A 129 -18.31 -11.11 -16.38
C MET A 129 -19.05 -12.44 -16.18
N GLN A 130 -18.29 -13.53 -16.31
CA GLN A 130 -18.81 -14.86 -16.10
C GLN A 130 -19.18 -15.11 -14.63
N PRO A 131 -20.17 -15.98 -14.35
CA PRO A 131 -20.52 -16.35 -12.99
C PRO A 131 -19.39 -17.13 -12.29
N ILE A 132 -19.37 -17.06 -10.96
CA ILE A 132 -18.42 -17.80 -10.12
C ILE A 132 -18.51 -19.30 -10.38
N ILE A 133 -17.35 -19.96 -10.39
CA ILE A 133 -17.21 -21.42 -10.51
C ILE A 133 -17.31 -22.05 -9.11
N PRO A 134 -18.42 -22.74 -8.76
CA PRO A 134 -18.68 -23.20 -7.38
C PRO A 134 -17.65 -24.19 -6.87
N GLU A 135 -17.18 -25.10 -7.72
CA GLU A 135 -16.24 -26.17 -7.34
C GLU A 135 -14.91 -25.66 -6.80
N ARG A 136 -14.54 -24.42 -7.13
CA ARG A 136 -13.27 -23.78 -6.75
C ARG A 136 -13.40 -22.79 -5.58
N ALA A 137 -14.62 -22.54 -5.17
CA ALA A 137 -14.93 -21.46 -4.21
C ALA A 137 -14.34 -21.73 -2.82
N THR A 138 -14.40 -22.94 -2.29
CA THR A 138 -13.93 -23.29 -0.95
C THR A 138 -12.42 -23.03 -0.79
N LEU A 139 -11.62 -23.45 -1.77
CA LEU A 139 -10.17 -23.21 -1.76
C LEU A 139 -9.85 -21.72 -1.84
N ALA A 140 -10.58 -21.00 -2.69
CA ALA A 140 -10.41 -19.55 -2.83
C ALA A 140 -10.74 -18.80 -1.53
N MET A 141 -11.85 -19.14 -0.86
CA MET A 141 -12.24 -18.55 0.43
C MET A 141 -11.21 -18.84 1.52
N SER A 142 -10.67 -20.05 1.58
CA SER A 142 -9.62 -20.43 2.55
C SER A 142 -8.34 -19.62 2.32
N LEU A 143 -7.90 -19.48 1.07
CA LEU A 143 -6.74 -18.67 0.71
C LEU A 143 -6.93 -17.20 1.08
N LEU A 144 -8.08 -16.62 0.71
CA LEU A 144 -8.42 -15.23 1.04
C LEU A 144 -8.51 -15.00 2.55
N GLY A 145 -9.05 -15.96 3.30
CA GLY A 145 -9.13 -15.91 4.76
C GLY A 145 -7.76 -15.85 5.40
N LEU A 146 -6.85 -16.76 5.01
CA LEU A 146 -5.47 -16.75 5.48
C LEU A 146 -4.75 -15.44 5.16
N MET A 147 -4.85 -14.99 3.91
CA MET A 147 -4.26 -13.72 3.48
C MET A 147 -4.86 -12.53 4.24
N GLY A 148 -6.17 -12.52 4.46
CA GLY A 148 -6.86 -11.48 5.22
C GLY A 148 -6.33 -11.36 6.66
N ILE A 149 -6.13 -12.49 7.34
CA ILE A 149 -5.56 -12.52 8.69
C ILE A 149 -4.13 -11.95 8.69
N ILE A 150 -3.27 -12.39 7.77
CA ILE A 150 -1.89 -11.91 7.66
C ILE A 150 -1.87 -10.38 7.42
N LEU A 151 -2.64 -9.90 6.46
CA LEU A 151 -2.75 -8.47 6.14
C LEU A 151 -3.25 -7.66 7.34
N PHE A 152 -4.24 -8.17 8.06
CA PHE A 152 -4.78 -7.49 9.25
C PHE A 152 -3.75 -7.37 10.36
N LEU A 153 -3.07 -8.45 10.71
CA LEU A 153 -2.07 -8.48 11.79
C LEU A 153 -0.90 -7.54 11.47
N ILE A 154 -0.33 -7.65 10.26
CA ILE A 154 0.80 -6.81 9.85
C ILE A 154 0.37 -5.35 9.65
N GLY A 155 -0.83 -5.11 9.11
CA GLY A 155 -1.39 -3.76 8.97
C GLY A 155 -1.59 -3.07 10.32
N LYS A 156 -2.10 -3.78 11.33
CA LYS A 156 -2.22 -3.26 12.70
C LYS A 156 -0.87 -2.94 13.33
N TYR A 157 0.10 -3.85 13.22
CA TYR A 157 1.47 -3.63 13.71
C TYR A 157 2.11 -2.40 13.03
N SER A 158 2.06 -2.32 11.71
CA SER A 158 2.62 -1.21 10.94
C SER A 158 1.93 0.13 11.24
N SER A 159 0.61 0.12 11.45
CA SER A 159 -0.14 1.32 11.84
C SER A 159 0.27 1.83 13.22
N GLY A 160 0.51 0.92 14.18
CA GLY A 160 1.05 1.25 15.49
C GLY A 160 2.42 1.91 15.40
N LEU A 161 3.33 1.30 14.63
CA LEU A 161 4.68 1.83 14.42
C LEU A 161 4.68 3.20 13.73
N ALA A 162 3.82 3.37 12.71
CA ALA A 162 3.67 4.64 11.97
C ALA A 162 3.22 5.80 12.90
N ARG A 163 2.34 5.50 13.87
CA ARG A 163 1.89 6.49 14.87
C ARG A 163 2.99 6.83 15.87
N LEU A 164 3.68 5.82 16.41
CA LEU A 164 4.74 6.00 17.41
C LEU A 164 5.92 6.79 16.85
N GLN A 165 6.33 6.51 15.63
CA GLN A 165 7.50 7.14 14.99
C GLN A 165 7.13 8.36 14.12
N LYS A 166 5.85 8.75 14.05
CA LYS A 166 5.34 9.87 13.23
C LYS A 166 5.76 9.79 11.76
N LEU A 167 5.81 8.57 11.20
CA LEU A 167 6.21 8.33 9.82
C LEU A 167 5.06 8.59 8.85
N LYS A 168 5.09 9.76 8.20
CA LYS A 168 4.04 10.23 7.30
C LYS A 168 3.70 9.20 6.21
N PHE A 169 4.70 8.55 5.61
CA PHE A 169 4.51 7.65 4.46
C PHE A 169 4.18 6.20 4.83
N LEU A 170 4.53 5.74 6.04
CA LEU A 170 4.17 4.39 6.50
C LEU A 170 2.66 4.29 6.82
N ARG A 171 2.03 5.41 7.18
CA ARG A 171 0.61 5.45 7.53
C ARG A 171 -0.32 5.06 6.38
N PRO A 172 -0.22 5.63 5.16
CA PRO A 172 -1.01 5.18 4.01
C PRO A 172 -0.77 3.72 3.66
N SER A 173 0.48 3.25 3.66
CA SER A 173 0.81 1.84 3.40
C SER A 173 0.09 0.90 4.36
N SER A 174 0.10 1.19 5.67
CA SER A 174 -0.61 0.38 6.67
C SER A 174 -2.13 0.45 6.51
N ALA A 175 -2.68 1.59 6.09
CA ALA A 175 -4.11 1.74 5.80
C ALA A 175 -4.54 0.85 4.63
N TYR A 176 -3.75 0.78 3.55
CA TYR A 176 -4.03 -0.13 2.43
C TYR A 176 -3.93 -1.60 2.82
N MET A 177 -3.04 -1.99 3.74
CA MET A 177 -3.01 -3.37 4.25
C MET A 177 -4.30 -3.74 4.97
N LEU A 178 -4.80 -2.85 5.84
CA LEU A 178 -6.07 -3.05 6.54
C LEU A 178 -7.25 -3.07 5.56
N LEU A 179 -7.26 -2.15 4.60
CA LEU A 179 -8.29 -2.09 3.56
C LEU A 179 -8.29 -3.37 2.72
N SER A 180 -7.12 -3.89 2.34
CA SER A 180 -6.99 -5.16 1.63
C SER A 180 -7.47 -6.36 2.47
N ALA A 181 -7.25 -6.35 3.79
CA ALA A 181 -7.79 -7.37 4.69
C ALA A 181 -9.32 -7.38 4.70
N TYR A 182 -9.95 -6.19 4.81
CA TYR A 182 -11.41 -6.07 4.74
C TYR A 182 -11.96 -6.42 3.35
N THR A 183 -11.23 -6.08 2.29
CA THR A 183 -11.57 -6.48 0.93
C THR A 183 -11.61 -7.99 0.78
N ASN A 184 -10.63 -8.72 1.35
CA ASN A 184 -10.64 -10.18 1.35
C ASN A 184 -11.90 -10.74 2.03
N LEU A 185 -12.31 -10.19 3.17
CA LEU A 185 -13.53 -10.59 3.85
C LEU A 185 -14.79 -10.32 3.01
N ALA A 186 -14.85 -9.16 2.34
CA ALA A 186 -15.96 -8.81 1.46
C ALA A 186 -16.06 -9.77 0.26
N VAL A 187 -14.92 -10.15 -0.33
CA VAL A 187 -14.86 -11.11 -1.43
C VAL A 187 -15.28 -12.51 -0.96
N ILE A 188 -14.84 -12.95 0.23
CA ILE A 188 -15.30 -14.22 0.82
C ILE A 188 -16.82 -14.23 0.98
N ALA A 189 -17.39 -13.15 1.55
CA ALA A 189 -18.84 -13.04 1.72
C ALA A 189 -19.57 -13.05 0.39
N ALA A 190 -19.03 -12.40 -0.65
CA ALA A 190 -19.59 -12.42 -2.00
C ALA A 190 -19.59 -13.83 -2.60
N ILE A 191 -18.47 -14.56 -2.50
CA ILE A 191 -18.37 -15.95 -2.99
C ILE A 191 -19.34 -16.86 -2.23
N ALA A 192 -19.41 -16.74 -0.92
CA ALA A 192 -20.34 -17.54 -0.10
C ALA A 192 -21.81 -17.28 -0.48
N ALA A 193 -22.22 -16.03 -0.66
CA ALA A 193 -23.57 -15.69 -1.08
C ALA A 193 -23.93 -16.24 -2.49
N VAL A 194 -22.95 -16.29 -3.40
CA VAL A 194 -23.16 -16.90 -4.72
C VAL A 194 -23.38 -18.42 -4.59
N LEU A 195 -22.65 -19.09 -3.69
CA LEU A 195 -22.83 -20.52 -3.40
C LEU A 195 -24.23 -20.82 -2.82
N GLU A 196 -24.79 -19.87 -2.06
CA GLU A 196 -26.16 -19.94 -1.52
C GLU A 196 -27.25 -19.58 -2.56
N GLY A 197 -26.87 -19.32 -3.81
CA GLY A 197 -27.80 -19.06 -4.91
C GLY A 197 -28.13 -17.58 -5.13
N VAL A 198 -27.34 -16.64 -4.59
CA VAL A 198 -27.53 -15.19 -4.79
C VAL A 198 -26.39 -14.57 -5.62
N PRO A 199 -26.32 -14.86 -6.94
CA PRO A 199 -25.19 -14.47 -7.79
C PRO A 199 -24.99 -12.96 -7.94
N LYS A 200 -26.05 -12.16 -7.73
CA LYS A 200 -26.00 -10.69 -7.83
C LYS A 200 -25.10 -10.05 -6.77
N VAL A 201 -24.85 -10.74 -5.65
CA VAL A 201 -24.05 -10.19 -4.54
C VAL A 201 -22.60 -9.95 -4.96
N ASP A 202 -21.99 -10.80 -5.78
CA ASP A 202 -20.63 -10.61 -6.29
C ASP A 202 -20.47 -9.29 -7.06
N PHE A 203 -21.45 -8.97 -7.92
CA PHE A 203 -21.45 -7.69 -8.65
C PHE A 203 -21.73 -6.49 -7.75
N ILE A 204 -22.58 -6.63 -6.73
CA ILE A 204 -22.84 -5.56 -5.74
C ILE A 204 -21.56 -5.26 -4.97
N VAL A 205 -20.89 -6.29 -4.45
CA VAL A 205 -19.63 -6.14 -3.73
C VAL A 205 -18.55 -5.53 -4.63
N ALA A 206 -18.43 -5.97 -5.88
CA ALA A 206 -17.52 -5.39 -6.86
C ALA A 206 -17.75 -3.88 -7.05
N ARG A 207 -19.01 -3.43 -7.17
CA ARG A 207 -19.37 -2.01 -7.28
C ARG A 207 -19.01 -1.22 -6.00
N VAL A 208 -19.28 -1.80 -4.83
CA VAL A 208 -18.89 -1.19 -3.57
C VAL A 208 -17.37 -1.02 -3.49
N LEU A 209 -16.61 -2.03 -3.91
CA LEU A 209 -15.14 -1.95 -3.95
C LEU A 209 -14.63 -0.91 -4.97
N CYS A 210 -15.32 -0.68 -6.09
CA CYS A 210 -15.01 0.44 -7.00
C CYS A 210 -15.11 1.80 -6.29
N VAL A 211 -16.22 2.01 -5.56
CA VAL A 211 -16.41 3.26 -4.78
C VAL A 211 -15.35 3.40 -3.69
N VAL A 212 -15.10 2.33 -2.93
CA VAL A 212 -14.07 2.30 -1.89
C VAL A 212 -12.69 2.61 -2.48
N SER A 213 -12.36 2.06 -3.65
CA SER A 213 -11.11 2.35 -4.36
C SER A 213 -10.99 3.84 -4.72
N GLY A 214 -12.07 4.46 -5.21
CA GLY A 214 -12.10 5.90 -5.49
C GLY A 214 -11.88 6.75 -4.23
N LEU A 215 -12.54 6.40 -3.11
CA LEU A 215 -12.36 7.10 -1.84
C LEU A 215 -10.94 6.94 -1.29
N ALA A 216 -10.37 5.73 -1.37
CA ALA A 216 -8.99 5.47 -0.97
C ALA A 216 -7.98 6.26 -1.83
N ALA A 217 -8.27 6.50 -3.12
CA ALA A 217 -7.46 7.36 -3.98
C ALA A 217 -7.43 8.80 -3.47
N VAL A 218 -8.60 9.35 -3.12
CA VAL A 218 -8.71 10.71 -2.58
C VAL A 218 -7.97 10.82 -1.23
N GLU A 219 -8.18 9.85 -0.32
CA GLU A 219 -7.48 9.83 0.98
C GLU A 219 -5.96 9.78 0.79
N THR A 220 -5.47 8.96 -0.14
CA THR A 220 -4.03 8.85 -0.43
C THR A 220 -3.48 10.16 -0.97
N LEU A 221 -4.19 10.80 -1.89
CA LEU A 221 -3.82 12.11 -2.43
C LEU A 221 -3.68 13.14 -1.30
N LEU A 222 -4.69 13.24 -0.43
CA LEU A 222 -4.68 14.16 0.71
C LEU A 222 -3.54 13.83 1.70
N ALA A 223 -3.30 12.57 2.01
CA ALA A 223 -2.29 12.14 2.97
C ALA A 223 -0.84 12.32 2.48
N LEU A 224 -0.59 12.28 1.17
CA LEU A 224 0.76 12.37 0.61
C LEU A 224 1.11 13.79 0.12
N VAL A 225 0.12 14.58 -0.27
CA VAL A 225 0.35 15.94 -0.83
C VAL A 225 0.15 17.04 0.21
N LEU A 226 -0.82 16.87 1.12
CA LEU A 226 -1.09 17.80 2.23
C LEU A 226 -0.41 17.35 3.53
#